data_3b140a6414e0835cb407014f170080b8
#
_entry.id   3b140a6414e0835cb407014f170080b8
#
_cell.length_a   1.000
_cell.length_b   1.000
_cell.length_c   1.000
_cell.angle_alpha   90.00
_cell.angle_beta   90.00
_cell.angle_gamma   90.00
#
_symmetry.space_group_name_H-M   'P 1'
#
loop_
_entity.id
_entity.type
_entity.pdbx_description
1 polymer ?
#
loop_
_entity_poly.entity_id
_entity_poly.type
_entity_poly.pdbx_seq_one_letter_code
_entity_poly.pdbx_strand_id
1 'polypeptide(L)'
;MIYNHIILLIYHIYLNSNLNLTNMKKIILLMSIVFLYSCNNTNTVGEVESSNNNYERNLEVAKEFMKLHEMEDLESQIAMLSDDLIHEPPRYGADLQDKDGFINDIKGYQDNFENMKFTPTYWLPGSDSLGNLNGSVRVYGVWTATHTPTQKSVNLKSYHYWDFDESGLMIQVGDYFDATGMMMSLTSDE
;
A
#
# COMPACT_ATOMS: atom_id res chain seq x y z
N MET A 1 25.05 15.90 12.47
CA MET A 1 25.91 16.99 12.98
C MET A 1 27.08 16.50 13.83
N ILE A 2 26.94 15.48 14.63
CA ILE A 2 27.98 14.89 15.49
C ILE A 2 29.10 14.22 14.67
N TYR A 3 28.78 13.60 13.53
CA TYR A 3 29.74 12.87 12.68
C TYR A 3 30.84 13.76 12.09
N ASN A 4 30.52 14.97 11.68
CA ASN A 4 31.50 15.92 11.13
C ASN A 4 32.48 16.44 12.20
N HIS A 5 32.08 16.52 13.46
CA HIS A 5 32.95 16.91 14.56
C HIS A 5 33.97 15.82 14.92
N ILE A 6 33.56 14.56 14.84
CA ILE A 6 34.44 13.41 15.13
C ILE A 6 35.53 13.30 14.06
N ILE A 7 35.18 13.45 12.78
CA ILE A 7 36.14 13.41 11.66
C ILE A 7 37.16 14.56 11.77
N LEU A 8 36.73 15.76 12.10
CA LEU A 8 37.61 16.91 12.30
C LEU A 8 38.56 16.74 13.50
N LEU A 9 38.09 16.14 14.59
CA LEU A 9 38.90 15.81 15.75
C LEU A 9 39.98 14.76 15.44
N ILE A 10 39.64 13.73 14.71
CA ILE A 10 40.56 12.67 14.26
C ILE A 10 41.62 13.26 13.30
N TYR A 11 41.24 14.15 12.39
CA TYR A 11 42.13 14.82 11.47
C TYR A 11 43.12 15.75 12.20
N HIS A 12 42.67 16.44 13.24
CA HIS A 12 43.50 17.33 14.07
C HIS A 12 44.52 16.53 14.91
N ILE A 13 44.13 15.37 15.43
CA ILE A 13 45.02 14.44 16.15
C ILE A 13 46.08 13.84 15.19
N TYR A 14 45.69 13.54 13.97
CA TYR A 14 46.60 13.02 12.95
C TYR A 14 47.68 14.03 12.52
N LEU A 15 47.32 15.29 12.39
CA LEU A 15 48.26 16.39 11.99
C LEU A 15 49.26 16.78 13.06
N ASN A 16 48.93 16.58 14.36
CA ASN A 16 49.77 17.04 15.48
C ASN A 16 50.66 15.97 16.16
N SER A 17 50.60 14.71 15.68
CA SER A 17 51.39 13.64 16.31
C SER A 17 52.45 13.12 15.36
N ASN A 18 53.74 13.14 15.82
CA ASN A 18 54.81 12.31 15.29
C ASN A 18 54.49 10.84 15.60
N LEU A 19 53.67 10.20 14.80
CA LEU A 19 53.08 8.88 15.05
C LEU A 19 54.11 7.77 14.79
N ASN A 20 54.59 7.17 15.86
CA ASN A 20 55.35 5.92 15.89
C ASN A 20 54.45 4.74 15.43
N LEU A 21 54.95 3.74 14.73
CA LEU A 21 54.23 2.59 14.18
C LEU A 21 53.30 1.88 15.20
N THR A 22 53.70 1.91 16.49
CA THR A 22 52.92 1.36 17.61
C THR A 22 51.67 2.14 17.92
N ASN A 23 51.67 3.47 17.72
CA ASN A 23 50.52 4.32 17.94
C ASN A 23 49.51 4.27 16.75
N MET A 24 50.03 4.06 15.53
CA MET A 24 49.19 3.80 14.35
C MET A 24 48.33 2.54 14.52
N LYS A 25 48.90 1.44 15.04
CA LYS A 25 48.14 0.19 15.30
C LYS A 25 47.02 0.39 16.33
N LYS A 26 47.23 1.24 17.35
CA LYS A 26 46.21 1.57 18.37
C LYS A 26 45.07 2.42 17.78
N ILE A 27 45.40 3.34 16.88
CA ILE A 27 44.38 4.18 16.21
C ILE A 27 43.53 3.36 15.26
N ILE A 28 44.12 2.43 14.52
CA ILE A 28 43.39 1.51 13.62
C ILE A 28 42.47 0.60 14.45
N LEU A 29 42.92 0.10 15.60
CA LEU A 29 42.12 -0.73 16.50
C LEU A 29 40.94 0.09 17.09
N LEU A 30 41.16 1.33 17.47
CA LEU A 30 40.08 2.23 17.94
C LEU A 30 39.08 2.56 16.85
N MET A 31 39.51 2.79 15.60
CA MET A 31 38.61 2.98 14.46
C MET A 31 37.78 1.75 14.17
N SER A 32 38.35 0.53 14.25
CA SER A 32 37.61 -0.72 14.04
C SER A 32 36.53 -0.94 15.09
N ILE A 33 36.73 -0.50 16.33
CA ILE A 33 35.74 -0.57 17.41
C ILE A 33 34.57 0.42 17.14
N VAL A 34 34.84 1.62 16.63
CA VAL A 34 33.80 2.59 16.28
C VAL A 34 32.92 2.11 15.11
N PHE A 35 33.49 1.40 14.13
CA PHE A 35 32.72 0.78 13.06
C PHE A 35 31.81 -0.36 13.55
N LEU A 36 32.17 -1.08 14.60
CA LEU A 36 31.33 -2.14 15.16
C LEU A 36 30.16 -1.59 15.99
N TYR A 37 30.27 -0.37 16.53
CA TYR A 37 29.16 0.29 17.21
C TYR A 37 28.17 1.02 16.28
N SER A 38 28.51 1.21 15.00
CA SER A 38 27.64 1.92 14.02
C SER A 38 26.51 1.03 13.44
N CYS A 39 26.48 -0.26 13.77
CA CYS A 39 25.47 -1.20 13.26
C CYS A 39 24.35 -1.57 14.25
N ASN A 40 24.10 -0.77 15.29
CA ASN A 40 22.93 -0.96 16.14
C ASN A 40 21.87 0.10 15.83
N ASN A 41 21.29 0.06 14.63
CA ASN A 41 19.95 0.61 14.41
C ASN A 41 18.91 -0.42 14.89
N THR A 42 18.64 -0.41 16.19
CA THR A 42 17.60 -1.24 16.83
C THR A 42 16.18 -0.69 16.66
N ASN A 43 15.99 0.33 15.83
CA ASN A 43 14.68 0.96 15.65
C ASN A 43 13.81 0.33 14.53
N THR A 44 14.37 -0.60 13.72
CA THR A 44 13.62 -1.14 12.58
C THR A 44 12.79 -2.39 12.88
N VAL A 45 13.12 -3.15 13.93
CA VAL A 45 12.42 -4.42 14.21
C VAL A 45 11.02 -4.16 14.77
N GLY A 46 10.84 -3.19 15.66
CA GLY A 46 9.53 -2.86 16.24
C GLY A 46 8.58 -2.21 15.23
N GLU A 47 9.08 -1.37 14.32
CA GLU A 47 8.27 -0.74 13.27
C GLU A 47 7.83 -1.75 12.21
N VAL A 48 8.68 -2.69 11.84
CA VAL A 48 8.35 -3.77 10.89
C VAL A 48 7.34 -4.75 11.48
N GLU A 49 7.44 -5.12 12.76
CA GLU A 49 6.46 -5.97 13.43
C GLU A 49 5.09 -5.26 13.56
N SER A 50 5.06 -3.98 13.91
CA SER A 50 3.82 -3.19 14.01
C SER A 50 3.15 -3.04 12.65
N SER A 51 3.89 -2.75 11.58
CA SER A 51 3.33 -2.62 10.23
C SER A 51 2.86 -3.95 9.65
N ASN A 52 3.51 -5.07 9.97
CA ASN A 52 3.06 -6.41 9.60
C ASN A 52 1.75 -6.77 10.31
N ASN A 53 1.62 -6.49 11.61
CA ASN A 53 0.38 -6.72 12.35
C ASN A 53 -0.78 -5.89 11.79
N ASN A 54 -0.52 -4.63 11.40
CA ASN A 54 -1.53 -3.80 10.77
C ASN A 54 -1.90 -4.34 9.37
N TYR A 55 -0.94 -4.82 8.59
CA TYR A 55 -1.22 -5.42 7.30
C TYR A 55 -2.11 -6.66 7.41
N GLU A 56 -1.82 -7.58 8.33
CA GLU A 56 -2.63 -8.80 8.51
C GLU A 56 -4.08 -8.48 8.88
N ARG A 57 -4.29 -7.55 9.82
CA ARG A 57 -5.63 -7.04 10.17
C ARG A 57 -6.32 -6.44 8.95
N ASN A 58 -5.66 -5.54 8.26
CA ASN A 58 -6.22 -4.79 7.14
C ASN A 58 -6.46 -5.69 5.92
N LEU A 59 -5.66 -6.75 5.74
CA LEU A 59 -5.87 -7.76 4.71
C LEU A 59 -7.21 -8.49 4.89
N GLU A 60 -7.56 -8.86 6.12
CA GLU A 60 -8.86 -9.51 6.37
C GLU A 60 -10.03 -8.53 6.12
N VAL A 61 -9.86 -7.25 6.49
CA VAL A 61 -10.84 -6.19 6.17
C VAL A 61 -11.02 -6.05 4.65
N ALA A 62 -9.92 -5.98 3.89
CA ALA A 62 -9.97 -5.87 2.42
C ALA A 62 -10.63 -7.09 1.76
N LYS A 63 -10.33 -8.31 2.24
CA LYS A 63 -10.98 -9.53 1.75
C LYS A 63 -12.48 -9.54 2.02
N GLU A 64 -12.89 -9.14 3.21
CA GLU A 64 -14.31 -9.07 3.56
C GLU A 64 -15.01 -8.01 2.72
N PHE A 65 -14.39 -6.84 2.48
CA PHE A 65 -14.95 -5.80 1.61
C PHE A 65 -15.22 -6.32 0.18
N MET A 66 -14.27 -7.07 -0.40
CA MET A 66 -14.45 -7.69 -1.72
C MET A 66 -15.56 -8.74 -1.73
N LYS A 67 -15.65 -9.55 -0.68
CA LYS A 67 -16.71 -10.54 -0.53
C LYS A 67 -18.10 -9.89 -0.37
N LEU A 68 -18.21 -8.81 0.39
CA LEU A 68 -19.46 -8.05 0.53
C LEU A 68 -19.90 -7.44 -0.81
N HIS A 69 -18.93 -7.05 -1.66
CA HIS A 69 -19.22 -6.59 -3.02
C HIS A 69 -19.82 -7.71 -3.90
N GLU A 70 -19.26 -8.94 -3.81
CA GLU A 70 -19.84 -10.13 -4.48
C GLU A 70 -21.26 -10.46 -4.00
N MET A 71 -21.54 -10.15 -2.72
CA MET A 71 -22.85 -10.40 -2.09
C MET A 71 -23.84 -9.25 -2.27
N GLU A 72 -23.41 -8.16 -2.89
CA GLU A 72 -24.19 -6.91 -3.08
C GLU A 72 -24.65 -6.30 -1.73
N ASP A 73 -23.87 -6.54 -0.65
CA ASP A 73 -24.15 -5.98 0.68
C ASP A 73 -23.51 -4.59 0.83
N LEU A 74 -24.16 -3.60 0.21
CA LEU A 74 -23.70 -2.22 0.23
C LEU A 74 -23.66 -1.62 1.64
N GLU A 75 -24.61 -1.96 2.50
CA GLU A 75 -24.68 -1.41 3.85
C GLU A 75 -23.45 -1.82 4.68
N SER A 76 -23.10 -3.10 4.64
CA SER A 76 -21.91 -3.61 5.32
C SER A 76 -20.62 -3.02 4.73
N GLN A 77 -20.54 -2.81 3.41
CA GLN A 77 -19.38 -2.14 2.80
C GLN A 77 -19.25 -0.69 3.28
N ILE A 78 -20.34 0.08 3.34
CA ILE A 78 -20.34 1.46 3.83
C ILE A 78 -19.80 1.56 5.26
N ALA A 79 -20.12 0.61 6.12
CA ALA A 79 -19.66 0.58 7.50
C ALA A 79 -18.12 0.42 7.64
N MET A 80 -17.44 -0.02 6.58
CA MET A 80 -15.98 -0.19 6.54
C MET A 80 -15.24 1.06 6.04
N LEU A 81 -15.96 2.10 5.63
CA LEU A 81 -15.41 3.33 5.04
C LEU A 81 -15.33 4.45 6.06
N SER A 82 -14.18 5.14 6.12
CA SER A 82 -14.02 6.39 6.85
C SER A 82 -14.90 7.50 6.26
N ASP A 83 -15.33 8.47 7.09
CA ASP A 83 -16.04 9.64 6.60
C ASP A 83 -15.16 10.56 5.75
N ASP A 84 -13.83 10.52 5.95
CA ASP A 84 -12.84 11.29 5.20
C ASP A 84 -12.22 10.47 4.02
N LEU A 85 -12.92 9.42 3.55
CA LEU A 85 -12.42 8.57 2.48
C LEU A 85 -12.16 9.37 1.19
N ILE A 86 -11.03 9.05 0.54
CA ILE A 86 -10.69 9.50 -0.80
C ILE A 86 -10.66 8.29 -1.74
N HIS A 87 -11.41 8.35 -2.84
CA HIS A 87 -11.41 7.35 -3.89
C HIS A 87 -10.73 7.86 -5.16
N GLU A 88 -9.85 7.04 -5.73
CA GLU A 88 -9.22 7.24 -7.03
C GLU A 88 -9.89 6.31 -8.06
N PRO A 89 -10.87 6.80 -8.85
CA PRO A 89 -11.62 5.96 -9.79
C PRO A 89 -10.79 5.60 -11.03
N PRO A 90 -11.06 4.45 -11.69
CA PRO A 90 -10.26 3.95 -12.81
C PRO A 90 -10.47 4.69 -14.13
N ARG A 91 -11.38 5.66 -14.18
CA ARG A 91 -11.74 6.36 -15.42
C ARG A 91 -10.70 7.42 -15.78
N TYR A 92 -10.26 7.42 -17.02
CA TYR A 92 -9.35 8.45 -17.54
C TYR A 92 -9.92 9.87 -17.33
N GLY A 93 -9.12 10.74 -16.70
CA GLY A 93 -9.47 12.14 -16.45
C GLY A 93 -10.56 12.33 -15.37
N ALA A 94 -10.90 11.30 -14.61
CA ALA A 94 -11.78 11.45 -13.46
C ALA A 94 -11.08 12.17 -12.32
N ASP A 95 -11.81 13.05 -11.64
CA ASP A 95 -11.35 13.65 -10.40
C ASP A 95 -11.42 12.65 -9.25
N LEU A 96 -10.66 12.91 -8.17
CA LEU A 96 -10.80 12.19 -6.92
C LEU A 96 -12.23 12.35 -6.39
N GLN A 97 -12.75 11.31 -5.79
CA GLN A 97 -14.07 11.28 -5.20
C GLN A 97 -13.97 11.18 -3.67
N ASP A 98 -15.02 11.67 -3.02
CA ASP A 98 -15.25 11.44 -1.60
C ASP A 98 -16.00 10.10 -1.36
N LYS A 99 -16.34 9.84 -0.11
CA LYS A 99 -17.08 8.65 0.33
C LYS A 99 -18.39 8.48 -0.45
N ASP A 100 -19.17 9.54 -0.64
CA ASP A 100 -20.45 9.46 -1.32
C ASP A 100 -20.28 9.12 -2.82
N GLY A 101 -19.25 9.67 -3.45
CA GLY A 101 -18.86 9.33 -4.82
C GLY A 101 -18.49 7.86 -4.96
N PHE A 102 -17.68 7.32 -4.03
CA PHE A 102 -17.31 5.91 -4.02
C PHE A 102 -18.52 4.99 -3.78
N ILE A 103 -19.39 5.33 -2.83
CA ILE A 103 -20.65 4.59 -2.59
C ILE A 103 -21.50 4.52 -3.85
N ASN A 104 -21.62 5.62 -4.58
CA ASN A 104 -22.38 5.67 -5.84
C ASN A 104 -21.73 4.77 -6.92
N ASP A 105 -20.40 4.72 -7.00
CA ASP A 105 -19.71 3.82 -7.94
C ASP A 105 -19.93 2.35 -7.56
N ILE A 106 -19.81 1.95 -6.27
CA ILE A 106 -20.11 0.60 -5.79
C ILE A 106 -21.56 0.21 -6.15
N LYS A 107 -22.51 1.09 -5.80
CA LYS A 107 -23.92 0.86 -6.10
C LYS A 107 -24.16 0.72 -7.61
N GLY A 108 -23.49 1.54 -8.44
CA GLY A 108 -23.59 1.46 -9.88
C GLY A 108 -23.16 0.09 -10.43
N TYR A 109 -22.13 -0.52 -9.87
CA TYR A 109 -21.73 -1.89 -10.25
C TYR A 109 -22.75 -2.92 -9.76
N GLN A 110 -23.20 -2.86 -8.52
CA GLN A 110 -24.20 -3.79 -7.97
C GLN A 110 -25.55 -3.71 -8.69
N ASP A 111 -25.98 -2.53 -9.13
CA ASP A 111 -27.24 -2.35 -9.88
C ASP A 111 -27.18 -2.87 -11.32
N ASN A 112 -25.99 -2.92 -11.93
CA ASN A 112 -25.83 -3.24 -13.35
C ASN A 112 -25.15 -4.59 -13.64
N PHE A 113 -24.63 -5.25 -12.64
CA PHE A 113 -23.99 -6.54 -12.80
C PHE A 113 -24.53 -7.56 -11.81
N GLU A 114 -24.66 -8.79 -12.25
CA GLU A 114 -25.05 -9.94 -11.44
C GLU A 114 -23.96 -11.01 -11.48
N ASN A 115 -23.98 -11.96 -10.54
CA ASN A 115 -23.01 -13.04 -10.44
C ASN A 115 -21.56 -12.53 -10.34
N MET A 116 -21.36 -11.40 -9.69
CA MET A 116 -20.06 -10.81 -9.48
C MET A 116 -19.18 -11.74 -8.65
N LYS A 117 -17.95 -11.99 -9.14
CA LYS A 117 -16.96 -12.80 -8.43
C LYS A 117 -15.57 -12.27 -8.67
N PHE A 118 -14.83 -12.06 -7.58
CA PHE A 118 -13.42 -11.71 -7.61
C PHE A 118 -12.54 -12.94 -7.40
N THR A 119 -11.59 -13.14 -8.31
CA THR A 119 -10.57 -14.18 -8.16
C THR A 119 -9.22 -13.51 -7.97
N PRO A 120 -8.71 -13.45 -6.73
CA PRO A 120 -7.42 -12.81 -6.46
C PRO A 120 -6.28 -13.65 -7.03
N THR A 121 -5.28 -12.96 -7.61
CA THR A 121 -4.02 -13.56 -8.05
C THR A 121 -2.95 -13.40 -6.96
N TYR A 122 -2.79 -12.17 -6.44
CA TYR A 122 -1.82 -11.83 -5.41
C TYR A 122 -2.40 -10.80 -4.45
N TRP A 123 -2.30 -11.10 -3.15
CA TRP A 123 -2.46 -10.12 -2.08
C TRP A 123 -1.07 -9.68 -1.63
N LEU A 124 -0.83 -8.37 -1.55
CA LEU A 124 0.49 -7.80 -1.27
C LEU A 124 0.37 -6.68 -0.23
N PRO A 125 1.36 -6.54 0.65
CA PRO A 125 1.45 -5.35 1.49
C PRO A 125 1.78 -4.12 0.63
N GLY A 126 1.21 -3.00 1.01
CA GLY A 126 1.57 -1.71 0.42
C GLY A 126 2.69 -1.02 1.19
N SER A 127 3.14 0.09 0.63
CA SER A 127 4.24 0.89 1.19
C SER A 127 3.98 2.38 1.00
N ASP A 128 4.66 3.19 1.81
CA ASP A 128 4.76 4.62 1.61
C ASP A 128 5.63 4.99 0.39
N SER A 129 5.80 6.27 0.12
CA SER A 129 6.62 6.80 -0.99
C SER A 129 8.12 6.48 -0.86
N LEU A 130 8.58 6.05 0.30
CA LEU A 130 9.97 5.65 0.57
C LEU A 130 10.17 4.14 0.51
N GLY A 131 9.08 3.36 0.31
CA GLY A 131 9.10 1.91 0.26
C GLY A 131 8.98 1.21 1.61
N ASN A 132 8.69 1.94 2.71
CA ASN A 132 8.43 1.34 4.00
C ASN A 132 7.01 0.79 4.04
N LEU A 133 6.83 -0.41 4.61
CA LEU A 133 5.50 -0.99 4.79
C LEU A 133 4.66 -0.10 5.71
N ASN A 134 3.43 0.20 5.31
CA ASN A 134 2.54 1.12 6.02
C ASN A 134 1.19 0.50 6.42
N GLY A 135 1.05 -0.83 6.31
CA GLY A 135 -0.18 -1.55 6.62
C GLY A 135 -1.26 -1.48 5.53
N SER A 136 -1.02 -0.78 4.42
CA SER A 136 -1.96 -0.78 3.29
C SER A 136 -1.98 -2.13 2.58
N VAL A 137 -3.09 -2.39 1.87
CA VAL A 137 -3.34 -3.66 1.17
C VAL A 137 -3.47 -3.40 -0.32
N ARG A 138 -2.91 -4.30 -1.11
CA ARG A 138 -2.96 -4.28 -2.56
C ARG A 138 -3.38 -5.65 -3.08
N VAL A 139 -4.17 -5.68 -4.14
CA VAL A 139 -4.57 -6.93 -4.77
C VAL A 139 -4.57 -6.83 -6.28
N TYR A 140 -4.04 -7.85 -6.93
CA TYR A 140 -4.25 -8.12 -8.33
C TYR A 140 -5.22 -9.28 -8.48
N GLY A 141 -6.16 -9.16 -9.40
CA GLY A 141 -7.13 -10.23 -9.61
C GLY A 141 -7.97 -10.02 -10.86
N VAL A 142 -9.00 -10.83 -10.96
CA VAL A 142 -9.93 -10.82 -12.07
C VAL A 142 -11.35 -10.80 -11.53
N TRP A 143 -12.13 -9.80 -11.96
CA TRP A 143 -13.56 -9.79 -11.80
C TRP A 143 -14.23 -10.55 -12.94
N THR A 144 -15.16 -11.41 -12.61
CA THR A 144 -16.14 -11.98 -13.56
C THR A 144 -17.53 -11.56 -13.13
N ALA A 145 -18.38 -11.22 -14.08
CA ALA A 145 -19.76 -10.82 -13.83
C ALA A 145 -20.60 -10.99 -15.11
N THR A 146 -21.90 -10.85 -14.96
CA THR A 146 -22.85 -10.73 -16.07
C THR A 146 -23.47 -9.34 -16.04
N HIS A 147 -23.38 -8.59 -17.13
CA HIS A 147 -24.04 -7.28 -17.24
C HIS A 147 -25.55 -7.46 -17.42
N THR A 148 -26.33 -7.04 -16.44
CA THR A 148 -27.77 -7.28 -16.35
C THR A 148 -28.55 -6.79 -17.59
N PRO A 149 -28.32 -5.57 -18.14
CA PRO A 149 -29.08 -5.09 -19.30
C PRO A 149 -28.80 -5.85 -20.61
N THR A 150 -27.57 -6.30 -20.84
CA THR A 150 -27.18 -6.94 -22.12
C THR A 150 -26.96 -8.44 -22.04
N GLN A 151 -26.93 -9.00 -20.84
CA GLN A 151 -26.60 -10.41 -20.53
C GLN A 151 -25.19 -10.83 -21.03
N LYS A 152 -24.31 -9.85 -21.30
CA LYS A 152 -22.91 -10.11 -21.69
C LYS A 152 -22.07 -10.42 -20.47
N SER A 153 -21.16 -11.37 -20.62
CA SER A 153 -20.20 -11.70 -19.58
C SER A 153 -18.99 -10.76 -19.58
N VAL A 154 -18.54 -10.40 -18.38
CA VAL A 154 -17.33 -9.61 -18.15
C VAL A 154 -16.24 -10.51 -17.59
N ASN A 155 -15.00 -10.29 -18.06
CA ASN A 155 -13.78 -10.87 -17.50
C ASN A 155 -12.73 -9.77 -17.46
N LEU A 156 -12.58 -9.11 -16.29
CA LEU A 156 -11.88 -7.87 -16.14
C LEU A 156 -10.67 -8.04 -15.22
N LYS A 157 -9.47 -7.90 -15.76
CA LYS A 157 -8.25 -7.81 -14.92
C LYS A 157 -8.25 -6.48 -14.20
N SER A 158 -7.95 -6.52 -12.90
CA SER A 158 -7.95 -5.34 -12.06
C SER A 158 -6.82 -5.37 -11.02
N TYR A 159 -6.50 -4.18 -10.58
CA TYR A 159 -5.69 -3.92 -9.41
C TYR A 159 -6.46 -2.99 -8.50
N HIS A 160 -6.47 -3.29 -7.19
CA HIS A 160 -7.12 -2.48 -6.16
C HIS A 160 -6.13 -2.22 -5.03
N TYR A 161 -6.28 -1.07 -4.37
CA TYR A 161 -5.54 -0.79 -3.15
C TYR A 161 -6.42 -0.08 -2.11
N TRP A 162 -6.08 -0.29 -0.85
CA TRP A 162 -6.72 0.34 0.30
C TRP A 162 -5.66 0.80 1.29
N ASP A 163 -5.80 2.02 1.75
CA ASP A 163 -5.11 2.53 2.91
C ASP A 163 -6.12 2.65 4.07
N PHE A 164 -5.65 2.45 5.29
CA PHE A 164 -6.49 2.32 6.47
C PHE A 164 -6.03 3.30 7.55
N ASP A 165 -6.99 3.77 8.36
CA ASP A 165 -6.69 4.49 9.58
C ASP A 165 -6.32 3.54 10.74
N GLU A 166 -6.02 4.10 11.91
CA GLU A 166 -5.67 3.33 13.10
C GLU A 166 -6.81 2.43 13.60
N SER A 167 -8.07 2.81 13.34
CA SER A 167 -9.25 2.05 13.71
C SER A 167 -9.54 0.88 12.75
N GLY A 168 -8.92 0.87 11.56
CA GLY A 168 -9.11 -0.12 10.52
C GLY A 168 -10.18 0.25 9.49
N LEU A 169 -10.67 1.50 9.48
CA LEU A 169 -11.53 2.00 8.42
C LEU A 169 -10.70 2.38 7.18
N MET A 170 -11.25 2.18 6.00
CA MET A 170 -10.63 2.56 4.73
C MET A 170 -10.67 4.08 4.57
N ILE A 171 -9.49 4.72 4.43
CA ILE A 171 -9.34 6.17 4.23
C ILE A 171 -8.95 6.53 2.82
N GLN A 172 -8.36 5.59 2.06
CA GLN A 172 -8.08 5.77 0.65
C GLN A 172 -8.32 4.47 -0.10
N VAL A 173 -8.98 4.57 -1.25
CA VAL A 173 -9.24 3.44 -2.15
C VAL A 173 -8.86 3.84 -3.56
N GLY A 174 -8.24 2.95 -4.31
CA GLY A 174 -7.99 3.16 -5.73
C GLY A 174 -8.19 1.90 -6.55
N ASP A 175 -8.75 2.10 -7.72
CA ASP A 175 -9.10 1.06 -8.66
C ASP A 175 -8.41 1.28 -10.00
N TYR A 176 -7.79 0.23 -10.54
CA TYR A 176 -7.12 0.29 -11.84
C TYR A 176 -7.56 -0.90 -12.70
N PHE A 177 -8.32 -0.59 -13.72
CA PHE A 177 -8.75 -1.53 -14.75
C PHE A 177 -9.17 -0.79 -16.02
N ASP A 178 -9.36 -1.50 -17.11
CA ASP A 178 -9.84 -0.93 -18.37
C ASP A 178 -11.36 -0.70 -18.34
N ALA A 179 -11.79 0.35 -17.62
CA ALA A 179 -13.20 0.73 -17.52
C ALA A 179 -13.81 1.07 -18.89
N THR A 180 -13.08 1.75 -19.76
CA THR A 180 -13.55 2.11 -21.09
C THR A 180 -13.73 0.89 -21.99
N GLY A 181 -12.72 0.01 -22.06
CA GLY A 181 -12.79 -1.22 -22.83
C GLY A 181 -13.92 -2.12 -22.35
N MET A 182 -14.11 -2.26 -21.04
CA MET A 182 -15.23 -2.99 -20.46
C MET A 182 -16.57 -2.43 -20.97
N MET A 183 -16.82 -1.12 -20.79
CA MET A 183 -18.08 -0.50 -21.21
C MET A 183 -18.32 -0.61 -22.71
N MET A 184 -17.29 -0.46 -23.54
CA MET A 184 -17.40 -0.63 -24.99
C MET A 184 -17.78 -2.09 -25.35
N SER A 185 -17.21 -3.07 -24.69
CA SER A 185 -17.52 -4.48 -24.93
C SER A 185 -19.00 -4.83 -24.63
N LEU A 186 -19.60 -4.12 -23.67
CA LEU A 186 -21.00 -4.33 -23.28
C LEU A 186 -21.99 -3.73 -24.29
N THR A 187 -21.59 -2.68 -25.03
CA THR A 187 -22.45 -1.95 -25.96
C THR A 187 -22.21 -2.30 -27.42
N SER A 188 -21.13 -2.99 -27.78
CA SER A 188 -20.87 -3.44 -29.16
C SER A 188 -21.84 -4.53 -29.59
N ASP A 189 -22.37 -4.42 -30.79
CA ASP A 189 -23.18 -5.48 -31.45
C ASP A 189 -22.23 -6.52 -32.09
N GLU A 190 -21.65 -7.42 -31.30
CA GLU A 190 -20.98 -8.62 -31.79
C GLU A 190 -21.75 -9.88 -31.40
#